data_7a687d1443442c3ed399af5458468e43
#
_entry.id   7a687d1443442c3ed399af5458468e43
#
_cell.length_a   1.000
_cell.length_b   1.000
_cell.length_c   1.000
_cell.angle_alpha   90.00
_cell.angle_beta   90.00
_cell.angle_gamma   90.00
#
_symmetry.space_group_name_H-M   'P 1'
#
loop_
_entity.id
_entity.type
_entity.pdbx_description
1 polymer ?
#
loop_
_entity_poly.entity_id
_entity_poly.type
_entity_poly.pdbx_seq_one_letter_code
_entity_poly.pdbx_strand_id
1 'polypeptide(L)'
;MFKQLLTIIVLGFILISCGEKNDQPEKKLSDKEKYTFDSTDVKSDGIDNTGKPFLIQYKLQKGNSFQYRLTTISDNVQKITVDTTITSNVNQKVVYLLDINVKDVDEEGTTEVEMVISSLKLDALANGQVFGFEAGKDKDTAKIKQFAEFEALHNNPFSVRFNKKGEVLEVFRADKISNKFLQLRGAIDTISTEDKNLVKQDLINNVLNPLVTQIFRKVPEKEVYKDSTWETQQKPIALMVYQINYVNKYKLESVEKLKDDRIAVIDAGISFTYSGQSKVNQGNVAYSFQKPISTAEGKIFFDVDKGIQIKSRTKTKLEISYTMEANTPQGKQKGKRTDVIGNTNILELL
;
A
#
# COMPACT_ATOMS: atom_id res chain seq x y z
N MET A 1 -25.06 7.31 12.10
CA MET A 1 -24.39 6.75 10.93
C MET A 1 -23.04 7.43 10.76
N PHE A 2 -22.06 7.14 11.63
CA PHE A 2 -20.70 7.68 11.54
C PHE A 2 -19.75 6.64 12.14
N LYS A 3 -19.69 5.47 11.47
CA LYS A 3 -18.84 4.32 11.89
C LYS A 3 -17.86 3.89 10.80
N GLN A 4 -17.40 4.83 9.99
CA GLN A 4 -16.48 4.52 8.89
C GLN A 4 -15.48 5.62 8.70
N LEU A 5 -14.61 5.87 9.66
CA LEU A 5 -13.41 6.66 9.35
C LEU A 5 -12.34 6.51 10.42
N LEU A 6 -11.97 5.32 10.74
CA LEU A 6 -10.65 4.99 11.31
C LEU A 6 -10.48 3.48 11.41
N THR A 7 -10.76 2.78 10.34
CA THR A 7 -10.29 1.42 10.19
C THR A 7 -8.98 1.50 9.43
N ILE A 8 -7.91 1.88 10.11
CA ILE A 8 -6.58 1.41 9.74
C ILE A 8 -6.61 -0.06 10.08
N ILE A 9 -6.74 -0.80 9.06
CA ILE A 9 -7.04 -2.18 8.99
C ILE A 9 -5.86 -2.97 9.50
N VAL A 10 -6.13 -3.68 10.53
CA VAL A 10 -5.39 -4.87 10.86
C VAL A 10 -6.43 -5.97 10.86
N LEU A 11 -6.16 -7.00 10.05
CA LEU A 11 -6.71 -8.34 10.17
C LEU A 11 -7.36 -8.92 8.93
N GLY A 12 -7.15 -10.04 8.67
CA GLY A 12 -6.65 -11.23 8.70
C GLY A 12 -7.37 -12.54 8.54
N PHE A 13 -6.96 -13.55 7.91
CA PHE A 13 -6.87 -15.01 7.96
C PHE A 13 -7.59 -15.95 6.98
N ILE A 14 -7.11 -17.11 6.86
CA ILE A 14 -6.58 -18.42 6.40
C ILE A 14 -7.62 -19.32 5.75
N LEU A 15 -7.30 -20.39 5.09
CA LEU A 15 -6.49 -21.53 4.64
C LEU A 15 -7.10 -22.22 3.41
N ILE A 16 -6.51 -23.09 2.85
CA ILE A 16 -5.64 -24.15 2.30
C ILE A 16 -6.29 -24.83 1.10
N SER A 17 -5.57 -25.05 0.03
CA SER A 17 -5.67 -26.29 -0.75
C SER A 17 -4.53 -26.43 -1.77
N CYS A 18 -4.00 -27.62 -1.88
CA CYS A 18 -2.90 -28.03 -2.75
C CYS A 18 -3.24 -28.00 -4.24
N GLY A 19 -2.27 -27.64 -5.07
CA GLY A 19 -2.24 -27.85 -6.52
C GLY A 19 -0.79 -27.99 -6.99
N GLU A 20 -0.56 -28.85 -7.94
CA GLU A 20 0.72 -29.43 -8.32
C GLU A 20 1.80 -28.44 -8.77
N LYS A 21 3.05 -28.85 -8.57
CA LYS A 21 4.28 -28.10 -8.80
C LYS A 21 4.77 -28.23 -10.25
N ASN A 22 5.36 -27.14 -10.73
CA ASN A 22 6.35 -27.16 -11.79
C ASN A 22 7.69 -26.74 -11.21
N ASP A 23 8.66 -27.63 -11.20
CA ASP A 23 9.93 -27.49 -10.49
C ASP A 23 10.96 -26.69 -11.31
N GLN A 24 11.13 -25.42 -10.96
CA GLN A 24 12.43 -24.75 -11.08
C GLN A 24 12.95 -24.51 -9.64
N PRO A 25 14.27 -24.57 -9.38
CA PRO A 25 14.79 -24.42 -8.04
C PRO A 25 14.65 -22.97 -7.58
N GLU A 26 13.53 -22.66 -6.92
CA GLU A 26 13.35 -21.39 -6.21
C GLU A 26 14.44 -21.25 -5.14
N LYS A 27 15.18 -20.14 -5.18
CA LYS A 27 16.09 -19.74 -4.10
C LYS A 27 15.25 -19.46 -2.85
N LYS A 28 15.02 -20.47 -2.02
CA LYS A 28 14.25 -20.33 -0.78
C LYS A 28 15.00 -19.44 0.20
N LEU A 29 14.48 -18.22 0.40
CA LEU A 29 14.96 -17.31 1.43
C LEU A 29 14.80 -17.96 2.81
N SER A 30 15.78 -17.79 3.70
CA SER A 30 15.63 -18.12 5.11
C SER A 30 14.56 -17.24 5.78
N ASP A 31 14.00 -17.68 6.88
CA ASP A 31 12.98 -16.90 7.61
C ASP A 31 13.49 -15.52 8.05
N LYS A 32 14.77 -15.36 8.29
CA LYS A 32 15.40 -14.07 8.57
C LYS A 32 15.44 -13.18 7.31
N GLU A 33 15.86 -13.73 6.17
CA GLU A 33 15.97 -13.01 4.91
C GLU A 33 14.60 -12.55 4.38
N LYS A 34 13.54 -13.34 4.57
CA LYS A 34 12.17 -12.99 4.17
C LYS A 34 11.73 -11.64 4.74
N TYR A 35 12.07 -11.35 5.99
CA TYR A 35 11.56 -10.19 6.74
C TYR A 35 12.61 -9.09 6.99
N THR A 36 13.84 -9.28 6.50
CA THR A 36 14.89 -8.26 6.50
C THR A 36 14.79 -7.43 5.22
N PHE A 37 14.64 -6.14 5.34
CA PHE A 37 14.57 -5.20 4.22
C PHE A 37 15.75 -4.24 4.23
N ASP A 38 16.09 -3.73 3.04
CA ASP A 38 17.11 -2.71 2.85
C ASP A 38 16.45 -1.37 2.48
N SER A 39 16.64 -0.37 3.33
CA SER A 39 16.11 0.98 3.14
C SER A 39 17.08 1.92 2.42
N THR A 40 18.27 1.46 2.04
CA THR A 40 19.25 2.27 1.30
C THR A 40 18.87 2.39 -0.17
N ASP A 41 19.45 3.37 -0.87
CA ASP A 41 19.30 3.51 -2.31
C ASP A 41 20.08 2.41 -3.05
N VAL A 42 19.73 2.18 -4.31
CA VAL A 42 20.49 1.25 -5.18
C VAL A 42 21.87 1.86 -5.42
N LYS A 43 22.93 1.06 -5.23
CA LYS A 43 24.30 1.46 -5.57
C LYS A 43 24.53 1.16 -7.05
N SER A 44 24.83 2.21 -7.82
CA SER A 44 25.14 2.13 -9.24
C SER A 44 26.64 2.28 -9.50
N ASP A 45 27.09 1.80 -10.65
CA ASP A 45 28.51 1.82 -11.05
C ASP A 45 28.88 3.08 -11.86
N GLY A 46 27.91 3.93 -12.21
CA GLY A 46 28.14 5.16 -12.97
C GLY A 46 26.87 5.76 -13.54
N ILE A 47 27.02 6.90 -14.19
CA ILE A 47 25.92 7.66 -14.79
C ILE A 47 25.92 7.47 -16.31
N ASP A 48 24.75 7.19 -16.90
CA ASP A 48 24.58 7.21 -18.34
C ASP A 48 24.35 8.67 -18.83
N ASN A 49 25.39 9.26 -19.41
CA ASN A 49 25.38 10.63 -19.90
C ASN A 49 24.97 10.75 -21.38
N THR A 50 24.29 9.76 -21.96
CA THR A 50 23.97 9.78 -23.40
C THR A 50 23.08 10.96 -23.79
N GLY A 51 22.33 11.52 -22.86
CA GLY A 51 21.42 12.68 -23.08
C GLY A 51 20.26 12.40 -24.05
N LYS A 52 20.17 11.18 -24.60
CA LYS A 52 19.12 10.80 -25.56
C LYS A 52 17.80 10.51 -24.84
N PRO A 53 16.68 10.99 -25.41
CA PRO A 53 15.36 10.61 -24.90
C PRO A 53 15.14 9.10 -24.99
N PHE A 54 14.39 8.54 -24.01
CA PHE A 54 14.02 7.12 -23.98
C PHE A 54 12.65 6.91 -23.34
N LEU A 55 12.02 5.79 -23.65
CA LEU A 55 10.76 5.40 -23.01
C LEU A 55 11.03 4.57 -21.74
N ILE A 56 10.35 4.92 -20.67
CA ILE A 56 10.20 4.04 -19.51
C ILE A 56 8.90 3.26 -19.70
N GLN A 57 8.99 1.93 -19.71
CA GLN A 57 7.82 1.06 -19.87
C GLN A 57 8.09 -0.33 -19.31
N TYR A 58 7.03 -1.02 -18.87
CA TYR A 58 7.12 -2.43 -18.52
C TYR A 58 7.33 -3.27 -19.78
N LYS A 59 8.25 -4.26 -19.70
CA LYS A 59 8.67 -5.12 -20.82
C LYS A 59 8.60 -6.60 -20.46
N LEU A 60 7.56 -6.96 -19.72
CA LEU A 60 7.38 -8.33 -19.26
C LEU A 60 6.99 -9.26 -20.42
N GLN A 61 7.35 -10.54 -20.28
CA GLN A 61 7.04 -11.57 -21.24
C GLN A 61 6.31 -12.73 -20.57
N LYS A 62 5.42 -13.39 -21.29
CA LYS A 62 4.73 -14.60 -20.82
C LYS A 62 5.72 -15.62 -20.29
N GLY A 63 5.45 -16.14 -19.10
CA GLY A 63 6.33 -17.07 -18.39
C GLY A 63 7.39 -16.41 -17.49
N ASN A 64 7.56 -15.08 -17.54
CA ASN A 64 8.42 -14.43 -16.55
C ASN A 64 7.87 -14.67 -15.13
N SER A 65 8.77 -14.90 -14.20
CA SER A 65 8.48 -15.06 -12.77
C SER A 65 9.47 -14.23 -11.97
N PHE A 66 8.99 -13.53 -10.96
CA PHE A 66 9.81 -12.71 -10.06
C PHE A 66 9.14 -12.54 -8.71
N GLN A 67 9.93 -12.20 -7.70
CA GLN A 67 9.45 -12.02 -6.34
C GLN A 67 9.78 -10.61 -5.86
N TYR A 68 8.79 -9.96 -5.21
CA TYR A 68 9.00 -8.71 -4.50
C TYR A 68 8.86 -8.89 -3.00
N ARG A 69 9.66 -8.12 -2.26
CA ARG A 69 9.39 -7.81 -0.86
C ARG A 69 8.82 -6.40 -0.77
N LEU A 70 7.63 -6.25 -0.20
CA LEU A 70 7.05 -4.96 0.16
C LEU A 70 7.03 -4.83 1.67
N THR A 71 7.71 -3.82 2.20
CA THR A 71 7.69 -3.46 3.62
C THR A 71 6.93 -2.16 3.79
N THR A 72 5.87 -2.19 4.58
CA THR A 72 5.11 -1.00 4.98
C THR A 72 5.35 -0.72 6.46
N ILE A 73 5.81 0.48 6.78
CA ILE A 73 6.00 0.97 8.15
C ILE A 73 5.04 2.12 8.37
N SER A 74 4.22 2.04 9.41
CA SER A 74 3.23 3.05 9.78
C SER A 74 3.50 3.54 11.20
N ASP A 75 3.64 4.85 11.36
CA ASP A 75 3.85 5.53 12.64
C ASP A 75 2.68 6.50 12.89
N ASN A 76 1.81 6.15 13.83
CA ASN A 76 0.61 6.91 14.12
C ASN A 76 0.66 7.45 15.55
N VAL A 77 0.49 8.76 15.67
CA VAL A 77 0.43 9.46 16.96
C VAL A 77 -0.89 10.20 17.05
N GLN A 78 -1.68 9.88 18.05
CA GLN A 78 -2.90 10.60 18.37
C GLN A 78 -2.72 11.36 19.70
N LYS A 79 -3.07 12.63 19.73
CA LYS A 79 -3.10 13.46 20.93
C LYS A 79 -4.50 14.03 21.13
N ILE A 80 -5.08 13.79 22.29
CA ILE A 80 -6.36 14.34 22.71
C ILE A 80 -6.13 15.16 23.96
N THR A 81 -6.47 16.45 23.90
CA THR A 81 -6.35 17.38 25.01
C THR A 81 -7.74 17.92 25.39
N VAL A 82 -8.14 17.74 26.62
CA VAL A 82 -9.29 18.42 27.25
C VAL A 82 -8.69 19.18 28.45
N ASP A 83 -8.80 18.68 29.65
CA ASP A 83 -8.11 19.23 30.85
C ASP A 83 -6.66 18.70 30.93
N THR A 84 -6.45 17.47 30.47
CA THR A 84 -5.16 16.80 30.36
C THR A 84 -4.93 16.34 28.95
N THR A 85 -3.66 16.03 28.60
CA THR A 85 -3.30 15.48 27.30
C THR A 85 -3.09 13.98 27.40
N ILE A 86 -3.88 13.21 26.64
CA ILE A 86 -3.69 11.78 26.43
C ILE A 86 -3.00 11.60 25.08
N THR A 87 -1.91 10.84 25.05
CA THR A 87 -1.18 10.49 23.82
C THR A 87 -1.27 8.98 23.60
N SER A 88 -1.67 8.58 22.41
CA SER A 88 -1.66 7.20 21.94
C SER A 88 -0.69 7.07 20.77
N ASN A 89 0.21 6.08 20.81
CA ASN A 89 1.19 5.80 19.79
C ASN A 89 0.99 4.39 19.25
N VAL A 90 0.94 4.26 17.93
CA VAL A 90 0.87 2.97 17.25
C VAL A 90 1.94 2.94 16.15
N ASN A 91 2.92 2.07 16.33
CA ASN A 91 3.93 1.77 15.32
C ASN A 91 3.67 0.38 14.76
N GLN A 92 3.65 0.25 13.45
CA GLN A 92 3.35 -1.02 12.77
C GLN A 92 4.30 -1.22 11.60
N LYS A 93 4.80 -2.43 11.46
CA LYS A 93 5.56 -2.89 10.29
C LYS A 93 4.91 -4.14 9.73
N VAL A 94 4.56 -4.10 8.45
CA VAL A 94 4.08 -5.27 7.71
C VAL A 94 5.05 -5.57 6.57
N VAL A 95 5.45 -6.82 6.46
CA VAL A 95 6.31 -7.31 5.36
C VAL A 95 5.54 -8.36 4.57
N TYR A 96 5.44 -8.14 3.27
CA TYR A 96 4.86 -9.05 2.30
C TYR A 96 5.95 -9.61 1.39
N LEU A 97 5.95 -10.91 1.13
CA LEU A 97 6.59 -11.50 -0.05
C LEU A 97 5.53 -11.80 -1.09
N LEU A 98 5.75 -11.30 -2.29
CA LEU A 98 4.80 -11.39 -3.39
C LEU A 98 5.47 -12.13 -4.56
N ASP A 99 4.99 -13.32 -4.85
CA ASP A 99 5.37 -14.08 -6.03
C ASP A 99 4.49 -13.64 -7.20
N ILE A 100 5.08 -13.30 -8.33
CA ILE A 100 4.42 -12.75 -9.50
C ILE A 100 4.78 -13.60 -10.71
N ASN A 101 3.76 -14.13 -11.38
CA ASN A 101 3.91 -14.95 -12.59
C ASN A 101 3.17 -14.30 -13.76
N VAL A 102 3.86 -13.97 -14.82
CA VAL A 102 3.27 -13.41 -16.04
C VAL A 102 2.55 -14.52 -16.80
N LYS A 103 1.23 -14.44 -16.86
CA LYS A 103 0.37 -15.44 -17.52
C LYS A 103 0.21 -15.16 -18.99
N ASP A 104 0.08 -13.88 -19.35
CA ASP A 104 -0.09 -13.48 -20.74
C ASP A 104 0.34 -12.02 -20.96
N VAL A 105 0.70 -11.71 -22.21
CA VAL A 105 0.97 -10.35 -22.67
C VAL A 105 0.40 -10.24 -24.08
N ASP A 106 -0.53 -9.32 -24.30
CA ASP A 106 -1.15 -9.09 -25.59
C ASP A 106 -0.26 -8.23 -26.54
N GLU A 107 -0.71 -8.07 -27.78
CA GLU A 107 0.00 -7.30 -28.81
C GLU A 107 0.13 -5.80 -28.46
N GLU A 108 -0.78 -5.27 -27.64
CA GLU A 108 -0.75 -3.87 -27.17
C GLU A 108 0.18 -3.69 -25.97
N GLY A 109 0.63 -4.78 -25.37
CA GLY A 109 1.49 -4.84 -24.18
C GLY A 109 0.70 -4.80 -22.88
N THR A 110 -0.60 -5.14 -22.89
CA THR A 110 -1.36 -5.41 -21.66
C THR A 110 -0.91 -6.74 -21.08
N THR A 111 -0.49 -6.70 -19.84
CA THR A 111 0.08 -7.86 -19.15
C THR A 111 -0.93 -8.38 -18.13
N GLU A 112 -1.20 -9.69 -18.16
CA GLU A 112 -1.92 -10.41 -17.10
C GLU A 112 -0.90 -11.16 -16.25
N VAL A 113 -0.93 -10.88 -14.94
CA VAL A 113 -0.12 -11.61 -13.95
C VAL A 113 -1.01 -12.28 -12.90
N GLU A 114 -0.54 -13.43 -12.43
CA GLU A 114 -1.01 -14.04 -11.19
C GLU A 114 -0.08 -13.64 -10.06
N MET A 115 -0.64 -13.18 -8.96
CA MET A 115 0.08 -12.77 -7.76
C MET A 115 -0.31 -13.63 -6.57
N VAL A 116 0.69 -14.02 -5.78
CA VAL A 116 0.50 -14.77 -4.53
C VAL A 116 1.30 -14.08 -3.43
N ILE A 117 0.69 -13.83 -2.29
CA ILE A 117 1.41 -13.41 -1.09
C ILE A 117 1.89 -14.68 -0.37
N SER A 118 3.13 -15.09 -0.66
CA SER A 118 3.73 -16.32 -0.14
C SER A 118 4.22 -16.21 1.30
N SER A 119 4.37 -14.99 1.82
CA SER A 119 4.71 -14.74 3.21
C SER A 119 4.18 -13.37 3.64
N LEU A 120 3.67 -13.29 4.87
CA LEU A 120 3.18 -12.05 5.45
C LEU A 120 3.44 -12.04 6.95
N LYS A 121 4.10 -10.99 7.42
CA LYS A 121 4.38 -10.78 8.84
C LYS A 121 4.05 -9.35 9.27
N LEU A 122 3.35 -9.24 10.39
CA LEU A 122 3.07 -8.00 11.11
C LEU A 122 3.87 -7.99 12.42
N ASP A 123 4.59 -6.91 12.66
CA ASP A 123 5.12 -6.53 13.97
C ASP A 123 4.53 -5.16 14.34
N ALA A 124 3.96 -5.01 15.53
CA ALA A 124 3.35 -3.75 15.97
C ALA A 124 3.62 -3.47 17.45
N LEU A 125 3.70 -2.18 17.77
CA LEU A 125 3.79 -1.65 19.11
C LEU A 125 2.68 -0.60 19.29
N ALA A 126 1.74 -0.84 20.21
CA ALA A 126 0.65 0.09 20.49
C ALA A 126 0.62 0.42 21.99
N ASN A 127 0.88 1.68 22.32
CA ASN A 127 0.89 2.17 23.71
C ASN A 127 1.78 1.33 24.66
N GLY A 128 2.95 0.89 24.17
CA GLY A 128 3.89 0.05 24.91
C GLY A 128 3.61 -1.46 24.87
N GLN A 129 2.50 -1.90 24.30
CA GLN A 129 2.20 -3.33 24.11
C GLN A 129 2.66 -3.82 22.75
N VAL A 130 3.40 -4.93 22.74
CA VAL A 130 3.89 -5.57 21.52
C VAL A 130 2.87 -6.56 21.00
N PHE A 131 2.59 -6.47 19.70
CA PHE A 131 1.75 -7.40 18.95
C PHE A 131 2.57 -7.94 17.77
N GLY A 132 2.36 -9.19 17.43
CA GLY A 132 2.95 -9.79 16.24
C GLY A 132 2.02 -10.83 15.65
N PHE A 133 2.10 -11.00 14.33
CA PHE A 133 1.32 -11.96 13.59
C PHE A 133 2.11 -12.44 12.37
N GLU A 134 2.14 -13.74 12.14
CA GLU A 134 2.74 -14.33 10.95
C GLU A 134 1.74 -15.29 10.30
N ALA A 135 1.29 -14.91 9.10
CA ALA A 135 0.28 -15.65 8.38
C ALA A 135 0.74 -17.07 8.04
N GLY A 136 -0.13 -18.05 8.24
CA GLY A 136 0.15 -19.48 8.06
C GLY A 136 1.01 -20.13 9.15
N LYS A 137 1.60 -19.38 10.07
CA LYS A 137 2.41 -19.91 11.19
C LYS A 137 1.75 -19.78 12.54
N ASP A 138 1.01 -18.71 12.78
CA ASP A 138 0.24 -18.54 14.01
C ASP A 138 -0.82 -19.64 14.18
N LYS A 139 -0.98 -20.14 15.40
CA LYS A 139 -1.90 -21.25 15.75
C LYS A 139 -3.05 -20.84 16.64
N ASP A 140 -2.98 -19.65 17.25
CA ASP A 140 -4.03 -19.13 18.10
C ASP A 140 -5.25 -18.72 17.25
N THR A 141 -6.36 -19.41 17.43
CA THR A 141 -7.60 -19.19 16.68
C THR A 141 -8.22 -17.82 16.93
N ALA A 142 -8.06 -17.24 18.14
CA ALA A 142 -8.55 -15.90 18.46
C ALA A 142 -7.70 -14.84 17.73
N LYS A 143 -6.40 -14.99 17.76
CA LYS A 143 -5.45 -14.16 17.03
C LYS A 143 -5.66 -14.30 15.53
N ILE A 144 -5.85 -15.51 15.05
CA ILE A 144 -6.24 -15.87 13.70
C ILE A 144 -7.52 -15.13 13.26
N LYS A 145 -8.57 -15.14 14.06
CA LYS A 145 -9.82 -14.44 13.80
C LYS A 145 -9.66 -12.91 13.90
N GLN A 146 -8.80 -12.45 14.77
CA GLN A 146 -8.41 -11.05 14.89
C GLN A 146 -7.68 -10.57 13.63
N PHE A 147 -6.71 -11.29 13.06
CA PHE A 147 -5.94 -10.98 11.87
C PHE A 147 -6.46 -11.66 10.57
N ALA A 148 -7.82 -11.91 10.43
CA ALA A 148 -8.52 -12.65 9.37
C ALA A 148 -8.27 -12.15 7.93
N GLU A 149 -7.94 -10.88 7.68
CA GLU A 149 -7.59 -10.33 6.37
C GLU A 149 -6.19 -10.76 5.92
N PHE A 150 -5.18 -10.59 6.78
CA PHE A 150 -3.79 -10.94 6.44
C PHE A 150 -3.62 -12.40 6.07
N GLU A 151 -4.34 -13.25 6.73
CA GLU A 151 -4.24 -14.65 6.44
C GLU A 151 -5.17 -15.11 5.31
N ALA A 152 -6.24 -14.41 5.01
CA ALA A 152 -6.97 -14.62 3.77
C ALA A 152 -6.13 -14.25 2.54
N LEU A 153 -5.19 -13.33 2.70
CA LEU A 153 -4.23 -12.96 1.66
C LEU A 153 -3.13 -14.01 1.45
N HIS A 154 -2.73 -14.71 2.52
CA HIS A 154 -1.60 -15.63 2.49
C HIS A 154 -1.89 -16.88 1.64
N ASN A 155 -1.04 -17.16 0.65
CA ASN A 155 -1.12 -18.29 -0.28
C ASN A 155 -2.43 -18.40 -1.09
N ASN A 156 -3.20 -17.35 -1.20
CA ASN A 156 -4.36 -17.28 -2.07
C ASN A 156 -4.08 -16.43 -3.30
N PRO A 157 -4.06 -17.00 -4.52
CA PRO A 157 -3.77 -16.26 -5.73
C PRO A 157 -4.90 -15.30 -6.10
N PHE A 158 -4.51 -14.20 -6.73
CA PHE A 158 -5.38 -13.27 -7.45
C PHE A 158 -4.71 -12.84 -8.74
N SER A 159 -5.46 -12.25 -9.66
CA SER A 159 -4.94 -11.82 -10.97
C SER A 159 -5.00 -10.30 -11.09
N VAL A 160 -4.04 -9.77 -11.86
CA VAL A 160 -3.95 -8.34 -12.18
C VAL A 160 -3.71 -8.17 -13.67
N ARG A 161 -4.42 -7.23 -14.28
CA ARG A 161 -4.10 -6.70 -15.61
C ARG A 161 -3.61 -5.27 -15.50
N PHE A 162 -2.53 -4.97 -16.20
CA PHE A 162 -1.99 -3.63 -16.32
C PHE A 162 -1.37 -3.42 -17.71
N ASN A 163 -1.33 -2.17 -18.18
CA ASN A 163 -0.74 -1.85 -19.46
C ASN A 163 0.77 -1.61 -19.35
N LYS A 164 1.46 -1.50 -20.48
CA LYS A 164 2.92 -1.23 -20.54
C LYS A 164 3.38 0.05 -19.85
N LYS A 165 2.44 0.91 -19.44
CA LYS A 165 2.70 2.13 -18.63
C LYS A 165 2.49 1.89 -17.13
N GLY A 166 2.23 0.66 -16.69
CA GLY A 166 2.01 0.33 -15.29
C GLY A 166 0.65 0.77 -14.75
N GLU A 167 -0.27 1.20 -15.61
CA GLU A 167 -1.63 1.52 -15.18
C GLU A 167 -2.40 0.23 -14.96
N VAL A 168 -2.80 0.01 -13.71
CA VAL A 168 -3.60 -1.15 -13.31
C VAL A 168 -5.01 -0.98 -13.87
N LEU A 169 -5.41 -1.88 -14.75
CA LEU A 169 -6.71 -1.90 -15.41
C LEU A 169 -7.73 -2.67 -14.58
N GLU A 170 -7.32 -3.78 -14.00
CA GLU A 170 -8.20 -4.67 -13.25
C GLU A 170 -7.43 -5.52 -12.23
N VAL A 171 -8.04 -5.72 -11.05
CA VAL A 171 -7.67 -6.75 -10.09
C VAL A 171 -8.86 -7.71 -9.98
N PHE A 172 -8.66 -9.00 -10.20
CA PHE A 172 -9.74 -9.98 -10.33
C PHE A 172 -9.31 -11.38 -9.83
N ARG A 173 -10.21 -12.37 -9.90
CA ARG A 173 -10.01 -13.72 -9.34
C ARG A 173 -9.66 -13.74 -7.85
N ALA A 174 -10.19 -12.77 -7.08
CA ALA A 174 -9.95 -12.66 -5.64
C ALA A 174 -10.96 -13.49 -4.79
N ASP A 175 -11.71 -14.41 -5.41
CA ASP A 175 -12.77 -15.18 -4.74
C ASP A 175 -12.23 -16.07 -3.62
N LYS A 176 -11.04 -16.66 -3.79
CA LYS A 176 -10.40 -17.46 -2.74
C LYS A 176 -10.08 -16.61 -1.51
N ILE A 177 -9.61 -15.40 -1.71
CA ILE A 177 -9.31 -14.45 -0.63
C ILE A 177 -10.58 -14.05 0.11
N SER A 178 -11.62 -13.61 -0.61
CA SER A 178 -12.87 -13.15 -0.01
C SER A 178 -13.62 -14.27 0.72
N ASN A 179 -13.72 -15.45 0.11
CA ASN A 179 -14.37 -16.61 0.73
C ASN A 179 -13.67 -17.04 2.01
N LYS A 180 -12.34 -17.02 1.98
CA LYS A 180 -11.54 -17.37 3.13
C LYS A 180 -11.66 -16.34 4.26
N PHE A 181 -11.63 -15.06 3.93
CA PHE A 181 -11.92 -14.01 4.89
C PHE A 181 -13.28 -14.21 5.57
N LEU A 182 -14.33 -14.44 4.77
CA LEU A 182 -15.69 -14.71 5.28
C LEU A 182 -15.77 -15.98 6.13
N GLN A 183 -15.09 -17.06 5.73
CA GLN A 183 -15.01 -18.30 6.51
C GLN A 183 -14.44 -18.05 7.90
N LEU A 184 -13.37 -17.29 7.99
CA LEU A 184 -12.70 -16.99 9.27
C LEU A 184 -13.49 -16.04 10.15
N ARG A 185 -14.29 -15.17 9.55
CA ARG A 185 -15.27 -14.34 10.26
C ARG A 185 -16.52 -15.11 10.67
N GLY A 186 -16.69 -16.38 10.23
CA GLY A 186 -17.89 -17.17 10.45
C GLY A 186 -19.11 -16.62 9.70
N ALA A 187 -18.88 -15.89 8.61
CA ALA A 187 -19.92 -15.19 7.86
C ALA A 187 -20.24 -15.83 6.50
N ILE A 188 -19.45 -16.80 6.04
CA ILE A 188 -19.55 -17.33 4.67
C ILE A 188 -20.91 -17.96 4.35
N ASP A 189 -21.57 -18.57 5.34
CA ASP A 189 -22.86 -19.24 5.18
C ASP A 189 -24.04 -18.37 5.68
N THR A 190 -23.77 -17.20 6.24
CA THR A 190 -24.78 -16.36 6.90
C THR A 190 -25.15 -15.09 6.13
N ILE A 191 -24.36 -14.70 5.12
CA ILE A 191 -24.61 -13.51 4.30
C ILE A 191 -25.03 -13.89 2.88
N SER A 192 -25.75 -12.99 2.23
CA SER A 192 -26.22 -13.15 0.85
C SER A 192 -25.06 -13.19 -0.17
N THR A 193 -25.35 -13.68 -1.37
CA THR A 193 -24.37 -13.64 -2.49
C THR A 193 -24.01 -12.20 -2.86
N GLU A 194 -24.95 -11.27 -2.74
CA GLU A 194 -24.72 -9.86 -2.98
C GLU A 194 -23.74 -9.27 -1.97
N ASP A 195 -23.93 -9.54 -0.67
CA ASP A 195 -23.01 -9.10 0.39
C ASP A 195 -21.62 -9.73 0.23
N LYS A 196 -21.52 -10.99 -0.20
CA LYS A 196 -20.22 -11.63 -0.53
C LYS A 196 -19.48 -10.86 -1.64
N ASN A 197 -20.22 -10.43 -2.67
CA ASN A 197 -19.64 -9.63 -3.75
C ASN A 197 -19.22 -8.24 -3.26
N LEU A 198 -19.98 -7.60 -2.37
CA LEU A 198 -19.58 -6.33 -1.76
C LEU A 198 -18.28 -6.49 -0.94
N VAL A 199 -18.18 -7.53 -0.12
CA VAL A 199 -16.95 -7.84 0.64
C VAL A 199 -15.77 -8.08 -0.30
N LYS A 200 -15.97 -8.83 -1.40
CA LYS A 200 -14.92 -9.07 -2.40
C LYS A 200 -14.47 -7.76 -3.05
N GLN A 201 -15.39 -6.88 -3.44
CA GLN A 201 -15.05 -5.59 -4.02
C GLN A 201 -14.35 -4.66 -3.01
N ASP A 202 -14.74 -4.70 -1.75
CA ASP A 202 -14.07 -3.95 -0.69
C ASP A 202 -12.61 -4.41 -0.51
N LEU A 203 -12.37 -5.72 -0.44
CA LEU A 203 -11.02 -6.30 -0.39
C LEU A 203 -10.18 -5.92 -1.63
N ILE A 204 -10.77 -5.97 -2.83
CA ILE A 204 -10.08 -5.56 -4.06
C ILE A 204 -9.71 -4.07 -3.97
N ASN A 205 -10.65 -3.21 -3.63
CA ASN A 205 -10.47 -1.75 -3.69
C ASN A 205 -9.56 -1.22 -2.57
N ASN A 206 -9.70 -1.77 -1.35
CA ASN A 206 -9.07 -1.21 -0.16
C ASN A 206 -7.80 -1.97 0.28
N VAL A 207 -7.58 -3.18 -0.23
CA VAL A 207 -6.43 -4.02 0.13
C VAL A 207 -5.55 -4.34 -1.09
N LEU A 208 -6.11 -5.00 -2.10
CA LEU A 208 -5.31 -5.51 -3.23
C LEU A 208 -4.86 -4.39 -4.17
N ASN A 209 -5.74 -3.47 -4.58
CA ASN A 209 -5.39 -2.35 -5.45
C ASN A 209 -4.28 -1.45 -4.87
N PRO A 210 -4.32 -1.02 -3.59
CA PRO A 210 -3.22 -0.27 -2.97
C PRO A 210 -1.90 -1.03 -2.97
N LEU A 211 -1.93 -2.35 -2.77
CA LEU A 211 -0.75 -3.21 -2.79
C LEU A 211 -0.16 -3.32 -4.20
N VAL A 212 -0.99 -3.60 -5.20
CA VAL A 212 -0.61 -3.75 -6.61
C VAL A 212 -0.02 -2.45 -7.17
N THR A 213 -0.61 -1.30 -6.84
CA THR A 213 -0.13 0.02 -7.31
C THR A 213 1.19 0.46 -6.67
N GLN A 214 1.67 -0.19 -5.60
CA GLN A 214 3.03 -0.02 -5.10
C GLN A 214 4.05 -0.72 -6.01
N ILE A 215 3.67 -1.81 -6.66
CA ILE A 215 4.52 -2.65 -7.50
C ILE A 215 4.50 -2.15 -8.95
N PHE A 216 3.30 -1.99 -9.52
CA PHE A 216 3.10 -1.50 -10.87
C PHE A 216 2.73 0.00 -10.83
N ARG A 217 3.76 0.85 -10.79
CA ARG A 217 3.58 2.30 -10.76
C ARG A 217 3.44 2.84 -12.18
N LYS A 218 2.55 3.82 -12.35
CA LYS A 218 2.38 4.49 -13.65
C LYS A 218 3.64 5.28 -14.01
N VAL A 219 4.26 4.89 -15.13
CA VAL A 219 5.43 5.53 -15.74
C VAL A 219 5.01 6.57 -16.78
N PRO A 220 5.91 7.46 -17.28
CA PRO A 220 5.54 8.51 -18.23
C PRO A 220 5.04 7.95 -19.55
N GLU A 221 4.12 8.67 -20.18
CA GLU A 221 3.52 8.29 -21.47
C GLU A 221 4.45 8.59 -22.67
N LYS A 222 5.33 9.58 -22.50
CA LYS A 222 6.26 10.07 -23.52
C LYS A 222 7.70 9.73 -23.17
N GLU A 223 8.58 9.84 -24.15
CA GLU A 223 10.02 9.77 -23.90
C GLU A 223 10.46 10.83 -22.88
N VAL A 224 11.41 10.44 -22.06
CA VAL A 224 12.00 11.28 -21.01
C VAL A 224 13.50 11.38 -21.16
N TYR A 225 14.05 12.45 -20.64
CA TYR A 225 15.47 12.70 -20.46
C TYR A 225 15.70 13.27 -19.05
N LYS A 226 16.92 13.43 -18.63
CA LYS A 226 17.24 13.99 -17.32
C LYS A 226 16.43 15.28 -17.05
N ASP A 227 15.93 15.43 -15.84
CA ASP A 227 15.06 16.50 -15.35
C ASP A 227 13.63 16.54 -15.95
N SER A 228 13.26 15.59 -16.81
CA SER A 228 11.86 15.44 -17.24
C SER A 228 10.95 15.20 -16.04
N THR A 229 9.79 15.88 -16.04
CA THR A 229 8.76 15.74 -15.00
C THR A 229 7.45 15.23 -15.59
N TRP A 230 6.71 14.46 -14.81
CA TRP A 230 5.34 14.04 -15.15
C TRP A 230 4.50 13.92 -13.89
N GLU A 231 3.19 13.93 -14.09
CA GLU A 231 2.21 13.88 -13.00
C GLU A 231 1.18 12.79 -13.27
N THR A 232 0.65 12.21 -12.19
CA THR A 232 -0.46 11.24 -12.27
C THR A 232 -1.53 11.64 -11.27
N GLN A 233 -2.70 12.05 -11.80
CA GLN A 233 -3.87 12.36 -11.00
C GLN A 233 -4.36 11.10 -10.30
N GLN A 234 -4.71 11.24 -9.02
CA GLN A 234 -5.25 10.16 -8.20
C GLN A 234 -6.72 10.39 -7.88
N LYS A 235 -7.43 9.34 -7.50
CA LYS A 235 -8.82 9.46 -7.02
C LYS A 235 -8.84 10.25 -5.71
N PRO A 236 -9.74 11.23 -5.55
CA PRO A 236 -9.87 11.98 -4.32
C PRO A 236 -10.19 11.09 -3.11
N ILE A 237 -9.65 11.44 -1.96
CA ILE A 237 -9.91 10.75 -0.70
C ILE A 237 -10.81 11.64 0.17
N ALA A 238 -11.92 11.07 0.66
CA ALA A 238 -12.74 11.71 1.68
C ALA A 238 -12.08 11.51 3.05
N LEU A 239 -11.79 12.61 3.74
CA LEU A 239 -11.18 12.60 5.07
C LEU A 239 -11.95 13.54 6.00
N MET A 240 -12.77 12.97 6.87
CA MET A 240 -13.64 13.70 7.79
C MET A 240 -14.55 14.70 7.03
N VAL A 241 -14.26 16.00 7.13
CA VAL A 241 -14.98 17.09 6.47
C VAL A 241 -14.31 17.58 5.19
N TYR A 242 -13.14 17.04 4.88
CA TYR A 242 -12.34 17.40 3.72
C TYR A 242 -12.43 16.34 2.63
N GLN A 243 -12.39 16.81 1.40
CA GLN A 243 -12.00 16.03 0.24
C GLN A 243 -10.55 16.38 -0.11
N ILE A 244 -9.68 15.38 -0.10
CA ILE A 244 -8.28 15.53 -0.45
C ILE A 244 -8.13 15.14 -1.92
N ASN A 245 -7.78 16.10 -2.76
CA ASN A 245 -7.33 15.83 -4.12
C ASN A 245 -5.82 15.79 -4.11
N TYR A 246 -5.22 14.78 -4.74
CA TYR A 246 -3.77 14.65 -4.78
C TYR A 246 -3.27 14.18 -6.14
N VAL A 247 -2.06 14.63 -6.44
CA VAL A 247 -1.36 14.35 -7.69
C VAL A 247 0.01 13.81 -7.33
N ASN A 248 0.34 12.63 -7.81
CA ASN A 248 1.70 12.12 -7.72
C ASN A 248 2.56 12.87 -8.73
N LYS A 249 3.68 13.39 -8.27
CA LYS A 249 4.68 14.12 -9.08
C LYS A 249 5.96 13.31 -9.16
N TYR A 250 6.52 13.25 -10.32
CA TYR A 250 7.74 12.51 -10.59
C TYR A 250 8.73 13.39 -11.36
N LYS A 251 10.02 13.16 -11.11
CA LYS A 251 11.12 13.77 -11.84
C LYS A 251 12.19 12.72 -12.10
N LEU A 252 12.64 12.59 -13.35
CA LEU A 252 13.82 11.79 -13.67
C LEU A 252 15.08 12.52 -13.20
N GLU A 253 15.68 12.06 -12.10
CA GLU A 253 16.87 12.64 -11.50
C GLU A 253 18.12 12.30 -12.32
N SER A 254 18.29 11.02 -12.62
CA SER A 254 19.43 10.49 -13.37
C SER A 254 19.09 9.19 -14.08
N VAL A 255 19.97 8.79 -14.99
CA VAL A 255 20.04 7.42 -15.51
C VAL A 255 21.42 6.89 -15.13
N GLU A 256 21.45 5.80 -14.40
CA GLU A 256 22.64 5.21 -13.83
C GLU A 256 22.87 3.81 -14.42
N LYS A 257 24.09 3.31 -14.30
CA LYS A 257 24.40 1.94 -14.72
C LYS A 257 24.52 1.03 -13.50
N LEU A 258 23.80 -0.08 -13.56
CA LEU A 258 23.94 -1.19 -12.62
C LEU A 258 24.37 -2.41 -13.46
N LYS A 259 25.68 -2.75 -13.42
CA LYS A 259 26.30 -3.67 -14.38
C LYS A 259 26.12 -3.14 -15.81
N ASP A 260 25.39 -3.87 -16.64
CA ASP A 260 25.12 -3.48 -18.04
C ASP A 260 23.77 -2.80 -18.24
N ASP A 261 22.89 -2.83 -17.23
CA ASP A 261 21.53 -2.30 -17.33
C ASP A 261 21.46 -0.81 -16.96
N ARG A 262 20.59 -0.07 -17.65
CA ARG A 262 20.28 1.33 -17.36
C ARG A 262 19.18 1.42 -16.32
N ILE A 263 19.46 2.10 -15.22
CA ILE A 263 18.53 2.32 -14.12
C ILE A 263 18.07 3.78 -14.13
N ALA A 264 16.81 4.02 -14.40
CA ALA A 264 16.20 5.33 -14.20
C ALA A 264 15.99 5.57 -12.69
N VAL A 265 16.62 6.61 -12.17
CA VAL A 265 16.43 7.09 -10.79
C VAL A 265 15.40 8.21 -10.82
N ILE A 266 14.26 7.99 -10.18
CA ILE A 266 13.09 8.85 -10.27
C ILE A 266 12.74 9.37 -8.87
N ASP A 267 12.80 10.69 -8.70
CA ASP A 267 12.23 11.34 -7.52
C ASP A 267 10.72 11.31 -7.58
N ALA A 268 10.09 11.02 -6.45
CA ALA A 268 8.65 10.95 -6.31
C ALA A 268 8.16 11.86 -5.17
N GLY A 269 7.11 12.60 -5.42
CA GLY A 269 6.44 13.44 -4.44
C GLY A 269 4.93 13.47 -4.66
N ILE A 270 4.20 14.17 -3.80
CA ILE A 270 2.75 14.34 -3.93
C ILE A 270 2.39 15.81 -3.70
N SER A 271 1.54 16.34 -4.56
CA SER A 271 0.89 17.63 -4.36
C SER A 271 -0.52 17.40 -3.83
N PHE A 272 -0.91 18.12 -2.78
CA PHE A 272 -2.21 17.99 -2.12
C PHE A 272 -3.00 19.29 -2.22
N THR A 273 -4.31 19.16 -2.51
CA THR A 273 -5.28 20.24 -2.36
C THR A 273 -6.46 19.75 -1.53
N TYR A 274 -7.01 20.64 -0.72
CA TYR A 274 -8.08 20.32 0.24
C TYR A 274 -9.28 21.18 -0.06
N SER A 275 -10.45 20.55 -0.17
CA SER A 275 -11.75 21.23 -0.23
C SER A 275 -12.66 20.69 0.88
N GLY A 276 -13.63 21.48 1.32
CA GLY A 276 -14.57 21.10 2.39
C GLY A 276 -14.78 22.22 3.40
N GLN A 277 -15.60 21.96 4.39
CA GLN A 277 -15.97 22.94 5.43
C GLN A 277 -15.06 22.79 6.64
N SER A 278 -14.46 23.88 7.11
CA SER A 278 -13.62 23.85 8.32
C SER A 278 -14.43 23.81 9.62
N LYS A 279 -15.75 24.00 9.58
CA LYS A 279 -16.64 23.98 10.75
C LYS A 279 -17.84 23.09 10.48
N VAL A 280 -18.14 22.21 11.42
CA VAL A 280 -19.32 21.32 11.37
C VAL A 280 -19.92 21.18 12.76
N ASN A 281 -21.23 21.23 12.85
CA ASN A 281 -21.96 20.95 14.07
C ASN A 281 -22.58 19.54 13.98
N GLN A 282 -22.36 18.72 15.00
CA GLN A 282 -22.93 17.39 15.11
C GLN A 282 -23.56 17.20 16.48
N GLY A 283 -24.89 17.25 16.55
CA GLY A 283 -25.63 17.30 17.80
C GLY A 283 -25.21 18.54 18.62
N ASN A 284 -24.80 18.32 19.87
CA ASN A 284 -24.38 19.37 20.81
C ASN A 284 -22.89 19.73 20.69
N VAL A 285 -22.18 19.19 19.69
CA VAL A 285 -20.73 19.39 19.54
C VAL A 285 -20.44 20.19 18.29
N ALA A 286 -19.72 21.29 18.43
CA ALA A 286 -19.16 22.08 17.34
C ALA A 286 -17.71 21.66 17.10
N TYR A 287 -17.39 21.31 15.87
CA TYR A 287 -16.05 20.95 15.41
C TYR A 287 -15.45 22.08 14.56
N SER A 288 -14.21 22.42 14.84
CA SER A 288 -13.43 23.36 14.01
C SER A 288 -12.13 22.69 13.57
N PHE A 289 -12.06 22.38 12.29
CA PHE A 289 -10.94 21.68 11.65
C PHE A 289 -9.90 22.66 11.16
N GLN A 290 -8.62 22.36 11.41
CA GLN A 290 -7.50 23.04 10.77
C GLN A 290 -7.24 22.38 9.40
N LYS A 291 -6.70 23.15 8.44
CA LYS A 291 -6.29 22.61 7.15
C LYS A 291 -5.22 21.52 7.39
N PRO A 292 -5.39 20.31 6.85
CA PRO A 292 -4.40 19.25 7.02
C PRO A 292 -3.03 19.65 6.48
N ILE A 293 -1.97 19.18 7.14
CA ILE A 293 -0.58 19.35 6.69
C ILE A 293 -0.11 18.00 6.20
N SER A 294 0.40 17.95 4.96
CA SER A 294 0.93 16.71 4.40
C SER A 294 2.24 16.94 3.66
N THR A 295 3.11 15.96 3.77
CA THR A 295 4.37 15.87 3.02
C THR A 295 4.51 14.50 2.40
N ALA A 296 5.19 14.42 1.26
CA ALA A 296 5.53 13.16 0.62
C ALA A 296 6.85 13.30 -0.12
N GLU A 297 7.68 12.28 0.01
CA GLU A 297 8.97 12.16 -0.66
C GLU A 297 9.20 10.69 -1.03
N GLY A 298 9.99 10.43 -2.05
CA GLY A 298 10.35 9.07 -2.40
C GLY A 298 11.35 9.00 -3.55
N LYS A 299 11.93 7.82 -3.71
CA LYS A 299 12.83 7.49 -4.80
C LYS A 299 12.43 6.13 -5.38
N ILE A 300 12.44 6.04 -6.72
CA ILE A 300 12.09 4.85 -7.47
C ILE A 300 13.25 4.53 -8.40
N PHE A 301 13.65 3.27 -8.43
CA PHE A 301 14.69 2.72 -9.30
C PHE A 301 14.02 1.78 -10.29
N PHE A 302 14.07 2.12 -11.56
CA PHE A 302 13.43 1.36 -12.64
C PHE A 302 14.49 0.91 -13.64
N ASP A 303 14.61 -0.39 -13.84
CA ASP A 303 15.45 -0.98 -14.86
C ASP A 303 14.80 -0.75 -16.24
N VAL A 304 15.37 0.15 -17.01
CA VAL A 304 14.81 0.59 -18.31
C VAL A 304 14.98 -0.50 -19.38
N ASP A 305 16.04 -1.30 -19.27
CA ASP A 305 16.36 -2.32 -20.26
C ASP A 305 15.50 -3.57 -20.06
N LYS A 306 15.31 -4.01 -18.81
CA LYS A 306 14.39 -5.11 -18.44
C LYS A 306 12.92 -4.67 -18.36
N GLY A 307 12.65 -3.37 -18.24
CA GLY A 307 11.30 -2.86 -18.10
C GLY A 307 10.61 -3.27 -16.79
N ILE A 308 11.31 -3.16 -15.66
CA ILE A 308 10.79 -3.57 -14.35
C ILE A 308 11.28 -2.61 -13.24
N GLN A 309 10.43 -2.33 -12.27
CA GLN A 309 10.83 -1.61 -11.07
C GLN A 309 11.67 -2.52 -10.18
N ILE A 310 12.90 -2.13 -9.84
CA ILE A 310 13.80 -2.95 -9.01
C ILE A 310 13.76 -2.58 -7.54
N LYS A 311 13.51 -1.31 -7.23
CA LYS A 311 13.40 -0.83 -5.85
C LYS A 311 12.59 0.45 -5.80
N SER A 312 11.91 0.71 -4.69
CA SER A 312 11.44 2.05 -4.35
C SER A 312 11.34 2.24 -2.84
N ARG A 313 11.50 3.49 -2.43
CA ARG A 313 11.21 3.94 -1.07
C ARG A 313 10.37 5.20 -1.17
N THR A 314 9.19 5.19 -0.55
CA THR A 314 8.30 6.35 -0.49
C THR A 314 7.87 6.59 0.95
N LYS A 315 7.79 7.85 1.34
CA LYS A 315 7.41 8.27 2.69
C LYS A 315 6.36 9.36 2.59
N THR A 316 5.31 9.24 3.38
CA THR A 316 4.25 10.24 3.50
C THR A 316 4.01 10.57 4.96
N LYS A 317 3.63 11.79 5.24
CA LYS A 317 3.17 12.23 6.55
C LYS A 317 1.93 13.09 6.37
N LEU A 318 0.91 12.84 7.19
CA LEU A 318 -0.32 13.61 7.25
C LEU A 318 -0.60 14.00 8.71
N GLU A 319 -0.84 15.29 8.93
CA GLU A 319 -1.28 15.81 10.22
C GLU A 319 -2.67 16.41 10.10
N ILE A 320 -3.58 15.97 10.97
CA ILE A 320 -4.96 16.44 11.05
C ILE A 320 -5.20 16.98 12.46
N SER A 321 -5.65 18.21 12.57
CA SER A 321 -5.97 18.82 13.86
C SER A 321 -7.37 19.44 13.84
N TYR A 322 -8.10 19.27 14.92
CA TYR A 322 -9.38 19.95 15.12
C TYR A 322 -9.67 20.19 16.60
N THR A 323 -10.49 21.19 16.85
CA THR A 323 -11.07 21.47 18.19
C THR A 323 -12.52 21.03 18.22
N MET A 324 -12.94 20.57 19.37
CA MET A 324 -14.32 20.21 19.71
C MET A 324 -14.80 21.12 20.83
N GLU A 325 -16.02 21.61 20.72
CA GLU A 325 -16.68 22.41 21.75
C GLU A 325 -18.08 21.85 21.99
N ALA A 326 -18.35 21.40 23.20
CA ALA A 326 -19.62 20.81 23.59
C ALA A 326 -20.30 21.62 24.69
N ASN A 327 -21.60 21.87 24.55
CA ASN A 327 -22.41 22.40 25.63
C ASN A 327 -22.91 21.23 26.50
N THR A 328 -22.42 21.15 27.74
CA THR A 328 -22.82 20.12 28.69
C THR A 328 -23.60 20.75 29.84
N PRO A 329 -24.35 19.97 30.66
CA PRO A 329 -25.00 20.51 31.85
C PRO A 329 -24.05 21.18 32.87
N GLN A 330 -22.77 20.84 32.83
CA GLN A 330 -21.70 21.40 33.66
C GLN A 330 -21.04 22.64 33.04
N GLY A 331 -21.50 23.08 31.86
CA GLY A 331 -20.96 24.21 31.12
C GLY A 331 -20.30 23.82 29.81
N LYS A 332 -19.60 24.78 29.22
CA LYS A 332 -18.95 24.65 27.93
C LYS A 332 -17.61 23.96 28.05
N GLN A 333 -17.47 22.77 27.47
CA GLN A 333 -16.22 22.02 27.44
C GLN A 333 -15.54 22.15 26.09
N LYS A 334 -14.21 22.29 26.09
CA LYS A 334 -13.37 22.36 24.88
C LYS A 334 -12.33 21.25 24.89
N GLY A 335 -12.15 20.64 23.71
CA GLY A 335 -11.07 19.68 23.49
C GLY A 335 -10.37 19.95 22.17
N LYS A 336 -9.14 19.47 22.07
CA LYS A 336 -8.35 19.45 20.83
C LYS A 336 -7.92 18.02 20.55
N ARG A 337 -8.03 17.60 19.28
CA ARG A 337 -7.41 16.36 18.80
C ARG A 337 -6.44 16.68 17.68
N THR A 338 -5.29 15.99 17.69
CA THR A 338 -4.29 15.98 16.63
C THR A 338 -3.91 14.55 16.33
N ASP A 339 -4.04 14.14 15.08
CA ASP A 339 -3.61 12.86 14.56
C ASP A 339 -2.44 13.10 13.59
N VAL A 340 -1.31 12.44 13.83
CA VAL A 340 -0.16 12.43 12.94
C VAL A 340 0.02 11.02 12.41
N ILE A 341 -0.08 10.86 11.10
CA ILE A 341 0.00 9.57 10.39
C ILE A 341 1.22 9.60 9.49
N GLY A 342 2.20 8.75 9.77
CA GLY A 342 3.39 8.56 8.94
C GLY A 342 3.36 7.19 8.28
N ASN A 343 3.67 7.10 6.99
CA ASN A 343 3.80 5.83 6.28
C ASN A 343 5.09 5.82 5.45
N THR A 344 5.83 4.72 5.53
CA THR A 344 7.00 4.44 4.68
C THR A 344 6.77 3.11 3.99
N ASN A 345 6.86 3.10 2.66
CA ASN A 345 6.80 1.89 1.85
C ASN A 345 8.13 1.65 1.16
N ILE A 346 8.66 0.44 1.29
CA ILE A 346 9.91 -0.01 0.66
C ILE A 346 9.58 -1.23 -0.16
N LEU A 347 9.82 -1.16 -1.46
CA LEU A 347 9.67 -2.27 -2.40
C LEU A 347 11.06 -2.70 -2.88
N GLU A 348 11.30 -4.00 -2.94
CA GLU A 348 12.56 -4.59 -3.40
C GLU A 348 12.27 -5.79 -4.30
N LEU A 349 12.84 -5.82 -5.49
CA LEU A 349 12.94 -7.02 -6.32
C LEU A 349 14.01 -7.95 -5.72
N LEU A 350 13.70 -9.27 -5.56
CA LEU A 350 14.54 -10.23 -4.87
C LEU A 350 15.28 -11.18 -5.82
#